data_ef3e5d8dc1bc42c41e57e0ca6e7f89c2
#
_entry.id   ef3e5d8dc1bc42c41e57e0ca6e7f89c2
#
_cell.length_a   1.000
_cell.length_b   1.000
_cell.length_c   1.000
_cell.angle_alpha   90.00
_cell.angle_beta   90.00
_cell.angle_gamma   90.00
#
_symmetry.space_group_name_H-M   'P 1'
#
loop_
_entity.id
_entity.type
_entity.pdbx_description
1 polymer ?
#
loop_
_entity_poly.entity_id
_entity_poly.type
_entity_poly.pdbx_seq_one_letter_code
_entity_poly.pdbx_strand_id
1 'polypeptide(L)'
;MTMMMNIKSCISRGVLVLSLAAASLLLTGCVNQHPEGTKATTQTETVESMLEITDPVEKQAVEVAKAKVRSMEGTPKIIATSPATADICDKLDLDLVGVCSSSISTIPERYQDVTTVGTAMSPDMEIVASLKPDWILSPISLQSDLQPKYENIGTDWAFLNLRSVQGMYRSIQELGEIFDREEQADALVKEFQDFYEKYKKKNEGKDHPKVLILMGLPGSYIIATEKSYVGSLVALAGGENVYTDSSQEFLTVNTEDMKTKEPDIILRAAHALPDQVVEMFNEDFKTNDIGKHFDSVKNGRVYDLTYENFGMSATFRYPKALEELQPILYPESDADLEKAKKNSESAQKNAEKSNATQKYEDAQKSGTSGTTAAEDSKKTTEKEK
;
A
#
# COMPACT_ATOMS: atom_id res chain seq x y z
N MET A 1 -10.16 -5.46 -7.52
CA MET A 1 -9.29 -6.62 -7.22
C MET A 1 -8.92 -6.52 -5.76
N THR A 2 -9.49 -7.36 -4.95
CA THR A 2 -9.40 -7.36 -3.50
C THR A 2 -8.25 -8.27 -3.05
N MET A 3 -8.33 -8.98 -1.99
CA MET A 3 -7.26 -9.87 -1.52
C MET A 3 -7.10 -11.09 -2.45
N MET A 4 -5.85 -11.49 -2.75
CA MET A 4 -5.59 -12.77 -3.44
C MET A 4 -5.16 -13.83 -2.44
N MET A 5 -5.86 -14.95 -2.45
CA MET A 5 -5.60 -16.09 -1.56
C MET A 5 -5.39 -17.37 -2.36
N ASN A 6 -4.55 -18.25 -1.85
CA ASN A 6 -4.50 -19.64 -2.28
C ASN A 6 -4.74 -20.54 -1.07
N ILE A 7 -5.73 -21.41 -1.22
CA ILE A 7 -6.03 -22.43 -0.23
C ILE A 7 -5.76 -23.75 -0.89
N LYS A 8 -4.80 -24.50 -0.39
CA LYS A 8 -4.54 -25.86 -0.85
C LYS A 8 -5.77 -26.71 -0.52
N SER A 9 -6.64 -26.86 -1.52
CA SER A 9 -7.74 -27.77 -1.47
C SER A 9 -7.18 -29.20 -1.43
N CYS A 10 -7.36 -29.91 -0.33
CA CYS A 10 -7.39 -31.36 -0.31
C CYS A 10 -8.68 -31.82 -1.01
N ILE A 11 -8.74 -31.65 -2.35
CA ILE A 11 -9.79 -32.32 -3.13
C ILE A 11 -9.31 -33.75 -3.34
N SER A 12 -9.75 -34.61 -2.45
CA SER A 12 -9.88 -36.04 -2.71
C SER A 12 -10.67 -36.20 -4.00
N ARG A 13 -10.07 -36.91 -4.96
CA ARG A 13 -10.71 -37.35 -6.21
C ARG A 13 -12.02 -38.07 -5.88
N GLY A 14 -13.13 -37.57 -6.35
CA GLY A 14 -14.38 -38.28 -6.29
C GLY A 14 -15.52 -37.51 -6.93
N VAL A 15 -15.88 -38.00 -8.15
CA VAL A 15 -17.16 -37.90 -8.81
C VAL A 15 -17.50 -36.67 -9.64
N LEU A 16 -17.20 -36.86 -10.88
CA LEU A 16 -17.88 -36.45 -12.12
C LEU A 16 -19.34 -36.89 -12.17
N VAL A 17 -20.28 -36.05 -12.56
CA VAL A 17 -21.49 -36.33 -13.38
C VAL A 17 -22.16 -34.97 -13.61
N LEU A 18 -22.12 -34.43 -14.81
CA LEU A 18 -23.02 -34.54 -15.96
C LEU A 18 -24.44 -34.01 -15.75
N SER A 19 -24.78 -32.98 -16.50
CA SER A 19 -25.87 -32.88 -17.50
C SER A 19 -26.06 -31.41 -17.86
N LEU A 20 -25.77 -31.06 -19.01
CA LEU A 20 -26.35 -31.06 -20.34
C LEU A 20 -27.79 -30.52 -20.42
N ALA A 21 -27.86 -29.45 -21.23
CA ALA A 21 -28.92 -29.10 -22.18
C ALA A 21 -30.16 -28.36 -21.66
N ALA A 22 -30.36 -27.17 -22.14
CA ALA A 22 -31.26 -27.00 -23.29
C ALA A 22 -31.17 -25.60 -23.86
N ALA A 23 -31.01 -25.59 -25.15
CA ALA A 23 -31.06 -24.48 -26.06
C ALA A 23 -32.49 -24.04 -26.38
N SER A 24 -32.58 -22.91 -27.02
CA SER A 24 -33.58 -22.40 -27.98
C SER A 24 -34.41 -21.24 -27.44
N LEU A 25 -34.71 -20.21 -28.15
CA LEU A 25 -34.80 -19.81 -29.55
C LEU A 25 -35.11 -18.33 -29.59
N LEU A 26 -34.38 -17.60 -30.40
CA LEU A 26 -34.75 -16.56 -31.32
C LEU A 26 -36.12 -15.86 -31.16
N LEU A 27 -36.08 -14.53 -31.10
CA LEU A 27 -36.89 -13.73 -32.01
C LEU A 27 -36.28 -12.34 -32.24
N THR A 28 -35.97 -12.09 -33.47
CA THR A 28 -35.58 -10.83 -34.11
C THR A 28 -36.68 -9.78 -33.98
N GLY A 29 -36.27 -8.57 -33.59
CA GLY A 29 -37.10 -7.39 -33.71
C GLY A 29 -36.19 -6.17 -33.89
N CYS A 30 -35.90 -5.80 -35.16
CA CYS A 30 -35.31 -4.52 -35.50
C CYS A 30 -36.33 -3.41 -35.24
N VAL A 31 -36.03 -2.54 -34.29
CA VAL A 31 -36.63 -1.20 -34.24
C VAL A 31 -35.48 -0.19 -34.17
N ASN A 32 -35.40 0.57 -35.25
CA ASN A 32 -34.58 1.75 -35.37
C ASN A 32 -35.10 2.82 -34.39
N GLN A 33 -34.39 3.13 -33.32
CA GLN A 33 -34.60 4.38 -32.59
C GLN A 33 -33.22 5.08 -32.41
N HIS A 34 -33.19 6.32 -32.81
CA HIS A 34 -32.10 7.27 -32.55
C HIS A 34 -31.80 7.28 -31.03
N PRO A 35 -30.54 7.29 -30.60
CA PRO A 35 -30.23 7.52 -29.20
C PRO A 35 -30.28 9.04 -28.95
N GLU A 36 -31.37 9.51 -28.37
CA GLU A 36 -31.32 10.75 -27.59
C GLU A 36 -30.34 10.50 -26.43
N GLY A 37 -29.46 11.51 -26.20
CA GLY A 37 -28.37 11.42 -25.23
C GLY A 37 -28.83 10.99 -23.84
N THR A 38 -28.43 9.81 -23.46
CA THR A 38 -28.53 9.35 -22.09
C THR A 38 -27.55 10.18 -21.28
N LYS A 39 -28.05 11.15 -20.52
CA LYS A 39 -27.28 11.73 -19.41
C LYS A 39 -26.84 10.58 -18.53
N ALA A 40 -25.53 10.35 -18.49
CA ALA A 40 -24.95 9.46 -17.50
C ALA A 40 -25.38 9.98 -16.12
N THR A 41 -26.28 9.28 -15.47
CA THR A 41 -26.60 9.50 -14.07
C THR A 41 -25.36 9.04 -13.31
N THR A 42 -24.49 9.97 -12.93
CA THR A 42 -23.40 9.72 -12.02
C THR A 42 -24.06 9.29 -10.71
N GLN A 43 -24.17 7.98 -10.50
CA GLN A 43 -24.53 7.46 -9.17
C GLN A 43 -23.44 7.92 -8.24
N THR A 44 -23.78 8.75 -7.26
CA THR A 44 -22.85 9.14 -6.19
C THR A 44 -22.50 7.85 -5.44
N GLU A 45 -21.29 7.40 -5.60
CA GLU A 45 -20.77 6.21 -4.92
C GLU A 45 -20.86 6.43 -3.41
N THR A 46 -21.58 5.54 -2.72
CA THR A 46 -21.70 5.58 -1.26
C THR A 46 -20.45 4.97 -0.63
N VAL A 47 -20.17 5.31 0.62
CA VAL A 47 -18.99 4.76 1.32
C VAL A 47 -19.15 3.24 1.49
N GLU A 48 -20.38 2.75 1.69
CA GLU A 48 -20.68 1.32 1.76
C GLU A 48 -20.33 0.64 0.42
N SER A 49 -20.75 1.21 -0.72
CA SER A 49 -20.49 0.59 -2.03
C SER A 49 -19.00 0.53 -2.36
N MET A 50 -18.20 1.47 -1.84
CA MET A 50 -16.74 1.44 -2.00
C MET A 50 -16.07 0.25 -1.28
N LEU A 51 -16.71 -0.27 -0.23
CA LEU A 51 -16.17 -1.36 0.60
C LEU A 51 -16.82 -2.71 0.28
N GLU A 52 -17.78 -2.75 -0.61
CA GLU A 52 -18.46 -4.01 -0.99
C GLU A 52 -17.50 -4.95 -1.74
N ILE A 53 -17.42 -6.19 -1.27
CA ILE A 53 -16.73 -7.26 -1.96
C ILE A 53 -17.69 -7.81 -2.99
N THR A 54 -17.48 -7.51 -4.27
CA THR A 54 -18.41 -7.87 -5.35
C THR A 54 -17.98 -9.09 -6.14
N ASP A 55 -16.68 -9.45 -6.13
CA ASP A 55 -16.15 -10.58 -6.89
C ASP A 55 -16.61 -11.92 -6.30
N PRO A 56 -17.39 -12.73 -7.04
CA PRO A 56 -17.86 -14.02 -6.53
C PRO A 56 -16.73 -15.04 -6.31
N VAL A 57 -15.62 -14.94 -7.06
CA VAL A 57 -14.47 -15.83 -6.87
C VAL A 57 -13.80 -15.54 -5.53
N GLU A 58 -13.69 -14.28 -5.19
CA GLU A 58 -13.14 -13.80 -3.94
C GLU A 58 -14.02 -14.21 -2.74
N LYS A 59 -15.33 -13.97 -2.82
CA LYS A 59 -16.29 -14.48 -1.81
C LYS A 59 -16.15 -15.97 -1.57
N GLN A 60 -16.07 -16.76 -2.65
CA GLN A 60 -15.89 -18.21 -2.54
C GLN A 60 -14.55 -18.58 -1.88
N ALA A 61 -13.47 -17.85 -2.16
CA ALA A 61 -12.17 -18.08 -1.55
C ALA A 61 -12.21 -17.80 -0.05
N VAL A 62 -12.88 -16.72 0.38
CA VAL A 62 -13.09 -16.39 1.80
C VAL A 62 -13.85 -17.51 2.52
N GLU A 63 -14.95 -17.99 1.96
CA GLU A 63 -15.73 -19.10 2.55
C GLU A 63 -14.90 -20.38 2.71
N VAL A 64 -14.09 -20.74 1.72
CA VAL A 64 -13.19 -21.90 1.81
C VAL A 64 -12.12 -21.70 2.87
N ALA A 65 -11.54 -20.50 2.97
CA ALA A 65 -10.55 -20.14 4.00
C ALA A 65 -11.15 -20.23 5.41
N LYS A 66 -12.32 -19.63 5.60
CA LYS A 66 -13.11 -19.64 6.83
C LYS A 66 -13.40 -21.07 7.29
N ALA A 67 -13.91 -21.91 6.38
CA ALA A 67 -14.18 -23.32 6.67
C ALA A 67 -12.92 -24.08 7.09
N LYS A 68 -11.79 -23.80 6.45
CA LYS A 68 -10.49 -24.39 6.78
C LYS A 68 -10.04 -23.98 8.17
N VAL A 69 -10.04 -22.70 8.49
CA VAL A 69 -9.63 -22.19 9.82
C VAL A 69 -10.52 -22.78 10.92
N ARG A 70 -11.84 -22.83 10.72
CA ARG A 70 -12.77 -23.43 11.68
C ARG A 70 -12.59 -24.92 11.89
N SER A 71 -11.99 -25.63 10.94
CA SER A 71 -11.71 -27.07 11.05
C SER A 71 -10.37 -27.38 11.72
N MET A 72 -9.56 -26.36 12.01
CA MET A 72 -8.24 -26.53 12.64
C MET A 72 -8.37 -26.78 14.14
N GLU A 73 -7.45 -27.58 14.69
CA GLU A 73 -7.30 -27.72 16.14
C GLU A 73 -6.38 -26.59 16.66
N GLY A 74 -6.93 -25.72 17.51
CA GLY A 74 -6.19 -24.60 18.12
C GLY A 74 -6.17 -23.33 17.29
N THR A 75 -5.34 -22.36 17.71
CA THR A 75 -5.22 -21.06 17.05
C THR A 75 -4.31 -21.16 15.83
N PRO A 76 -4.72 -20.64 14.66
CA PRO A 76 -3.89 -20.62 13.47
C PRO A 76 -2.56 -19.88 13.69
N LYS A 77 -1.46 -20.45 13.21
CA LYS A 77 -0.13 -19.85 13.23
C LYS A 77 0.01 -18.90 12.06
N ILE A 78 0.00 -17.61 12.33
CA ILE A 78 0.01 -16.56 11.32
C ILE A 78 1.37 -15.87 11.30
N ILE A 79 1.89 -15.59 10.12
CA ILE A 79 3.05 -14.71 9.88
C ILE A 79 2.59 -13.46 9.13
N ALA A 80 2.98 -12.28 9.62
CA ALA A 80 2.80 -11.01 8.91
C ALA A 80 4.15 -10.52 8.37
N THR A 81 4.26 -10.34 7.05
CA THR A 81 5.54 -10.04 6.40
C THR A 81 5.79 -8.55 6.15
N SER A 82 4.88 -7.66 6.55
CA SER A 82 5.09 -6.22 6.46
C SER A 82 4.56 -5.49 7.70
N PRO A 83 5.06 -4.28 8.01
CA PRO A 83 4.50 -3.48 9.11
C PRO A 83 3.00 -3.24 8.96
N ALA A 84 2.54 -2.90 7.75
CA ALA A 84 1.12 -2.65 7.49
C ALA A 84 0.24 -3.90 7.70
N THR A 85 0.73 -5.09 7.32
CA THR A 85 0.03 -6.36 7.64
C THR A 85 0.04 -6.68 9.12
N ALA A 86 1.14 -6.37 9.83
CA ALA A 86 1.21 -6.54 11.28
C ALA A 86 0.26 -5.59 12.01
N ASP A 87 0.13 -4.33 11.57
CA ASP A 87 -0.84 -3.36 12.11
C ASP A 87 -2.28 -3.87 11.94
N ILE A 88 -2.61 -4.44 10.78
CA ILE A 88 -3.94 -5.01 10.54
C ILE A 88 -4.19 -6.20 11.47
N CYS A 89 -3.21 -7.09 11.65
CA CYS A 89 -3.32 -8.22 12.57
C CYS A 89 -3.53 -7.76 14.01
N ASP A 90 -2.81 -6.71 14.45
CA ASP A 90 -2.97 -6.13 15.79
C ASP A 90 -4.39 -5.57 15.99
N LYS A 91 -4.89 -4.81 15.03
CA LYS A 91 -6.25 -4.24 15.06
C LYS A 91 -7.36 -5.30 15.01
N LEU A 92 -7.12 -6.44 14.39
CA LEU A 92 -8.02 -7.59 14.38
C LEU A 92 -7.83 -8.54 15.56
N ASP A 93 -6.96 -8.21 16.52
CA ASP A 93 -6.63 -9.07 17.67
C ASP A 93 -6.16 -10.47 17.27
N LEU A 94 -5.33 -10.57 16.24
CA LEU A 94 -4.74 -11.82 15.77
C LEU A 94 -3.35 -12.03 16.39
N ASP A 95 -3.05 -13.24 16.87
CA ASP A 95 -1.71 -13.59 17.32
C ASP A 95 -0.81 -13.96 16.15
N LEU A 96 0.47 -13.54 16.23
CA LEU A 96 1.48 -13.87 15.23
C LEU A 96 2.55 -14.79 15.81
N VAL A 97 3.03 -15.75 15.00
CA VAL A 97 4.21 -16.58 15.31
C VAL A 97 5.47 -16.06 14.64
N GLY A 98 5.33 -15.15 13.68
CA GLY A 98 6.40 -14.49 12.95
C GLY A 98 6.01 -13.11 12.44
N VAL A 99 6.94 -12.17 12.46
CA VAL A 99 6.72 -10.79 12.00
C VAL A 99 7.93 -10.26 11.24
N CYS A 100 7.73 -9.32 10.31
CA CYS A 100 8.84 -8.71 9.58
C CYS A 100 9.69 -7.81 10.48
N SER A 101 10.95 -7.56 10.06
CA SER A 101 11.74 -6.42 10.53
C SER A 101 11.51 -5.20 9.64
N SER A 102 11.60 -4.01 10.23
CA SER A 102 11.56 -2.75 9.50
C SER A 102 12.42 -1.70 10.18
N SER A 103 13.20 -0.95 9.41
CA SER A 103 13.98 0.20 9.88
C SER A 103 13.24 1.53 9.71
N ILE A 104 12.12 1.52 8.98
CA ILE A 104 11.38 2.73 8.59
C ILE A 104 9.99 2.82 9.20
N SER A 105 9.46 1.74 9.75
CA SER A 105 8.16 1.67 10.40
C SER A 105 8.25 0.83 11.66
N THR A 106 7.53 1.23 12.69
CA THR A 106 7.46 0.45 13.94
C THR A 106 6.54 -0.74 13.77
N ILE A 107 6.93 -1.86 14.38
CA ILE A 107 6.04 -3.02 14.55
C ILE A 107 5.21 -2.80 15.81
N PRO A 108 3.92 -3.19 15.84
CA PRO A 108 3.08 -3.08 17.03
C PRO A 108 3.76 -3.70 18.27
N GLU A 109 3.59 -3.06 19.43
CA GLU A 109 4.22 -3.46 20.69
C GLU A 109 3.92 -4.92 21.03
N ARG A 110 2.71 -5.38 20.74
CA ARG A 110 2.24 -6.75 20.88
C ARG A 110 3.17 -7.78 20.22
N TYR A 111 3.89 -7.43 19.15
CA TYR A 111 4.70 -8.35 18.34
C TYR A 111 6.21 -8.13 18.48
N GLN A 112 6.67 -7.31 19.42
CA GLN A 112 8.10 -7.02 19.58
C GLN A 112 8.92 -8.24 20.01
N ASP A 113 8.32 -9.17 20.74
CA ASP A 113 8.95 -10.41 21.17
C ASP A 113 8.69 -11.61 20.22
N VAL A 114 7.97 -11.38 19.13
CA VAL A 114 7.68 -12.41 18.12
C VAL A 114 8.90 -12.63 17.21
N THR A 115 9.10 -13.87 16.77
CA THR A 115 10.22 -14.22 15.89
C THR A 115 10.25 -13.37 14.64
N THR A 116 11.37 -12.69 14.40
CA THR A 116 11.56 -11.88 13.19
C THR A 116 11.89 -12.77 12.00
N VAL A 117 11.14 -12.61 10.90
CA VAL A 117 11.27 -13.42 9.68
C VAL A 117 11.98 -12.68 8.52
N GLY A 118 12.73 -11.62 8.80
CA GLY A 118 13.40 -10.80 7.77
C GLY A 118 12.57 -9.59 7.33
N THR A 119 12.98 -8.94 6.24
CA THR A 119 12.27 -7.74 5.72
C THR A 119 11.07 -8.11 4.85
N ALA A 120 10.17 -7.16 4.63
CA ALA A 120 8.99 -7.38 3.78
C ALA A 120 9.34 -7.86 2.36
N MET A 121 10.37 -7.30 1.75
CA MET A 121 10.81 -7.66 0.40
C MET A 121 11.62 -8.96 0.34
N SER A 122 12.27 -9.33 1.45
CA SER A 122 13.15 -10.50 1.53
C SER A 122 12.95 -11.22 2.88
N PRO A 123 11.82 -11.92 3.05
CA PRO A 123 11.65 -12.78 4.20
C PRO A 123 12.63 -13.96 4.16
N ASP A 124 13.15 -14.32 5.32
CA ASP A 124 14.00 -15.51 5.49
C ASP A 124 13.12 -16.77 5.48
N MET A 125 13.13 -17.46 4.35
CA MET A 125 12.24 -18.60 4.13
C MET A 125 12.62 -19.83 4.98
N GLU A 126 13.84 -19.91 5.51
CA GLU A 126 14.25 -20.97 6.44
C GLU A 126 13.60 -20.73 7.82
N ILE A 127 13.65 -19.48 8.30
CA ILE A 127 12.96 -19.09 9.53
C ILE A 127 11.46 -19.28 9.37
N VAL A 128 10.87 -18.75 8.26
CA VAL A 128 9.44 -18.91 7.96
C VAL A 128 9.04 -20.39 8.01
N ALA A 129 9.75 -21.27 7.31
CA ALA A 129 9.45 -22.70 7.27
C ALA A 129 9.61 -23.38 8.65
N SER A 130 10.58 -22.95 9.47
CA SER A 130 10.82 -23.49 10.81
C SER A 130 9.66 -23.22 11.78
N LEU A 131 8.95 -22.10 11.61
CA LEU A 131 7.77 -21.72 12.40
C LEU A 131 6.54 -22.56 12.06
N LYS A 132 6.55 -23.26 10.92
CA LYS A 132 5.42 -24.07 10.42
C LYS A 132 4.12 -23.27 10.42
N PRO A 133 4.05 -22.14 9.72
CA PRO A 133 2.84 -21.31 9.70
C PRO A 133 1.71 -22.03 8.98
N ASP A 134 0.49 -21.77 9.43
CA ASP A 134 -0.72 -22.14 8.71
C ASP A 134 -1.03 -21.08 7.63
N TRP A 135 -0.75 -19.81 7.93
CA TRP A 135 -0.98 -18.66 7.05
C TRP A 135 0.18 -17.68 7.00
N ILE A 136 0.43 -17.15 5.80
CA ILE A 136 1.33 -16.00 5.61
C ILE A 136 0.54 -14.86 4.98
N LEU A 137 0.56 -13.70 5.64
CA LEU A 137 -0.11 -12.48 5.21
C LEU A 137 0.93 -11.47 4.66
N SER A 138 0.72 -10.99 3.45
CA SER A 138 1.66 -10.11 2.76
C SER A 138 0.94 -9.02 1.96
N PRO A 139 1.58 -7.89 1.63
CA PRO A 139 1.01 -6.92 0.70
C PRO A 139 0.95 -7.47 -0.73
N ILE A 140 -0.13 -7.17 -1.46
CA ILE A 140 -0.33 -7.64 -2.84
C ILE A 140 0.75 -7.11 -3.81
N SER A 141 1.38 -5.99 -3.49
CA SER A 141 2.49 -5.44 -4.29
C SER A 141 3.71 -6.35 -4.36
N LEU A 142 3.86 -7.28 -3.40
CA LEU A 142 4.97 -8.24 -3.35
C LEU A 142 4.57 -9.65 -3.82
N GLN A 143 3.38 -9.82 -4.36
CA GLN A 143 2.84 -11.13 -4.74
C GLN A 143 3.72 -11.86 -5.75
N SER A 144 4.13 -11.18 -6.82
CA SER A 144 4.97 -11.79 -7.88
C SER A 144 6.25 -12.42 -7.36
N ASP A 145 6.84 -11.81 -6.33
CA ASP A 145 8.14 -12.22 -5.80
C ASP A 145 8.03 -13.24 -4.66
N LEU A 146 6.94 -13.19 -3.88
CA LEU A 146 6.79 -13.98 -2.67
C LEU A 146 5.89 -15.21 -2.84
N GLN A 147 4.87 -15.15 -3.70
CA GLN A 147 3.97 -16.28 -3.90
C GLN A 147 4.69 -17.60 -4.23
N PRO A 148 5.66 -17.65 -5.18
CA PRO A 148 6.37 -18.89 -5.49
C PRO A 148 7.14 -19.46 -4.28
N LYS A 149 7.64 -18.59 -3.40
CA LYS A 149 8.35 -18.99 -2.19
C LYS A 149 7.41 -19.63 -1.17
N TYR A 150 6.20 -19.07 -1.00
CA TYR A 150 5.18 -19.61 -0.08
C TYR A 150 4.62 -20.94 -0.58
N GLU A 151 4.42 -21.07 -1.89
CA GLU A 151 4.01 -22.34 -2.52
C GLU A 151 5.02 -23.46 -2.28
N ASN A 152 6.31 -23.16 -2.31
CA ASN A 152 7.38 -24.13 -2.07
C ASN A 152 7.39 -24.70 -0.64
N ILE A 153 7.04 -23.89 0.37
CA ILE A 153 6.96 -24.38 1.76
C ILE A 153 5.60 -25.00 2.11
N GLY A 154 4.63 -24.87 1.22
CA GLY A 154 3.37 -25.57 1.33
C GLY A 154 2.37 -24.99 2.32
N THR A 155 2.49 -23.73 2.70
CA THR A 155 1.55 -23.02 3.57
C THR A 155 0.46 -22.30 2.76
N ASP A 156 -0.62 -21.91 3.42
CA ASP A 156 -1.60 -21.00 2.84
C ASP A 156 -1.09 -19.55 2.93
N TRP A 157 -1.58 -18.72 2.04
CA TRP A 157 -1.19 -17.33 2.02
C TRP A 157 -2.36 -16.43 1.59
N ALA A 158 -2.29 -15.19 2.03
CA ALA A 158 -3.16 -14.12 1.56
C ALA A 158 -2.35 -12.86 1.25
N PHE A 159 -2.57 -12.31 0.07
CA PHE A 159 -1.99 -11.03 -0.34
C PHE A 159 -3.04 -9.93 -0.20
N LEU A 160 -2.87 -9.08 0.80
CA LEU A 160 -3.78 -8.01 1.16
C LEU A 160 -3.68 -6.86 0.15
N ASN A 161 -4.82 -6.33 -0.27
CA ASN A 161 -4.84 -5.19 -1.18
C ASN A 161 -4.59 -3.87 -0.44
N LEU A 162 -3.32 -3.53 -0.28
CA LEU A 162 -2.88 -2.29 0.35
C LEU A 162 -2.58 -1.17 -0.67
N ARG A 163 -3.08 -1.28 -1.90
CA ARG A 163 -2.95 -0.24 -2.94
C ARG A 163 -3.90 0.94 -2.73
N SER A 164 -4.88 0.78 -1.87
CA SER A 164 -5.84 1.83 -1.52
C SER A 164 -6.39 1.62 -0.12
N VAL A 165 -6.92 2.69 0.49
CA VAL A 165 -7.61 2.60 1.77
C VAL A 165 -8.82 1.66 1.68
N GLN A 166 -9.60 1.76 0.61
CA GLN A 166 -10.76 0.87 0.38
C GLN A 166 -10.34 -0.59 0.23
N GLY A 167 -9.23 -0.84 -0.50
CA GLY A 167 -8.65 -2.18 -0.62
C GLY A 167 -8.21 -2.75 0.72
N MET A 168 -7.59 -1.93 1.56
CA MET A 168 -7.20 -2.32 2.91
C MET A 168 -8.41 -2.72 3.76
N TYR A 169 -9.48 -1.93 3.75
CA TYR A 169 -10.69 -2.24 4.53
C TYR A 169 -11.43 -3.47 4.01
N ARG A 170 -11.48 -3.71 2.70
CA ARG A 170 -11.98 -4.97 2.16
C ARG A 170 -11.14 -6.16 2.63
N SER A 171 -9.81 -6.06 2.61
CA SER A 171 -8.95 -7.11 3.15
C SER A 171 -9.15 -7.31 4.67
N ILE A 172 -9.43 -6.25 5.43
CA ILE A 172 -9.78 -6.34 6.86
C ILE A 172 -11.10 -7.11 7.05
N GLN A 173 -12.13 -6.85 6.25
CA GLN A 173 -13.40 -7.59 6.29
C GLN A 173 -13.19 -9.08 6.00
N GLU A 174 -12.43 -9.40 4.94
CA GLU A 174 -12.11 -10.78 4.58
C GLU A 174 -11.33 -11.51 5.67
N LEU A 175 -10.31 -10.87 6.27
CA LEU A 175 -9.59 -11.45 7.40
C LEU A 175 -10.48 -11.61 8.64
N GLY A 176 -11.38 -10.66 8.89
CA GLY A 176 -12.40 -10.75 9.95
C GLY A 176 -13.24 -12.02 9.81
N GLU A 177 -13.78 -12.28 8.61
CA GLU A 177 -14.56 -13.47 8.32
C GLU A 177 -13.74 -14.77 8.43
N ILE A 178 -12.49 -14.77 7.90
CA ILE A 178 -11.63 -15.97 7.90
C ILE A 178 -11.23 -16.39 9.31
N PHE A 179 -10.90 -15.43 10.18
CA PHE A 179 -10.31 -15.69 11.49
C PHE A 179 -11.26 -15.46 12.66
N ASP A 180 -12.59 -15.40 12.44
CA ASP A 180 -13.61 -15.12 13.46
C ASP A 180 -13.32 -13.82 14.24
N ARG A 181 -13.10 -12.71 13.49
CA ARG A 181 -12.84 -11.36 13.98
C ARG A 181 -13.76 -10.32 13.31
N GLU A 182 -14.97 -10.76 12.95
CA GLU A 182 -15.97 -9.91 12.28
C GLU A 182 -16.29 -8.65 13.11
N GLU A 183 -16.41 -8.79 14.43
CA GLU A 183 -16.70 -7.63 15.32
C GLU A 183 -15.61 -6.56 15.26
N GLN A 184 -14.33 -6.96 15.28
CA GLN A 184 -13.20 -6.05 15.15
C GLN A 184 -13.15 -5.42 13.76
N ALA A 185 -13.38 -6.21 12.71
CA ALA A 185 -13.40 -5.72 11.34
C ALA A 185 -14.53 -4.69 11.12
N ASP A 186 -15.74 -4.99 11.59
CA ASP A 186 -16.92 -4.10 11.49
C ASP A 186 -16.68 -2.79 12.23
N ALA A 187 -16.05 -2.82 13.42
CA ALA A 187 -15.70 -1.63 14.17
C ALA A 187 -14.72 -0.74 13.38
N LEU A 188 -13.70 -1.32 12.77
CA LEU A 188 -12.73 -0.60 11.93
C LEU A 188 -13.37 -0.02 10.67
N VAL A 189 -14.24 -0.79 10.01
CA VAL A 189 -15.01 -0.34 8.84
C VAL A 189 -15.88 0.85 9.20
N LYS A 190 -16.60 0.76 10.33
CA LYS A 190 -17.45 1.86 10.80
C LYS A 190 -16.63 3.13 11.13
N GLU A 191 -15.46 2.98 11.75
CA GLU A 191 -14.56 4.12 12.02
C GLU A 191 -14.15 4.83 10.73
N PHE A 192 -13.80 4.07 9.69
CA PHE A 192 -13.48 4.63 8.38
C PHE A 192 -14.69 5.33 7.75
N GLN A 193 -15.87 4.71 7.76
CA GLN A 193 -17.09 5.28 7.20
C GLN A 193 -17.44 6.60 7.89
N ASP A 194 -17.49 6.61 9.24
CA ASP A 194 -17.79 7.80 10.04
C ASP A 194 -16.78 8.94 9.79
N PHE A 195 -15.50 8.62 9.63
CA PHE A 195 -14.46 9.59 9.29
C PHE A 195 -14.63 10.12 7.88
N TYR A 196 -14.75 9.23 6.90
CA TYR A 196 -14.73 9.61 5.50
C TYR A 196 -16.00 10.35 5.07
N GLU A 197 -17.17 10.00 5.61
CA GLU A 197 -18.41 10.78 5.39
C GLU A 197 -18.28 12.24 5.85
N LYS A 198 -17.68 12.46 7.02
CA LYS A 198 -17.40 13.82 7.52
C LYS A 198 -16.44 14.57 6.62
N TYR A 199 -15.38 13.88 6.16
CA TYR A 199 -14.39 14.46 5.26
C TYR A 199 -15.02 14.82 3.90
N LYS A 200 -15.77 13.89 3.29
CA LYS A 200 -16.49 14.08 2.03
C LYS A 200 -17.46 15.27 2.11
N LYS A 201 -18.26 15.34 3.18
CA LYS A 201 -19.20 16.43 3.41
C LYS A 201 -18.54 17.79 3.52
N LYS A 202 -17.36 17.89 4.15
CA LYS A 202 -16.58 19.12 4.26
C LYS A 202 -16.14 19.65 2.89
N ASN A 203 -15.92 18.77 1.91
CA ASN A 203 -15.43 19.11 0.58
C ASN A 203 -16.49 19.04 -0.52
N GLU A 204 -17.76 18.82 -0.14
CA GLU A 204 -18.87 18.76 -1.08
C GLU A 204 -19.00 20.07 -1.87
N GLY A 205 -19.11 19.94 -3.19
CA GLY A 205 -19.26 21.10 -4.10
C GLY A 205 -17.98 21.92 -4.35
N LYS A 206 -16.82 21.48 -3.86
CA LYS A 206 -15.53 22.08 -4.21
C LYS A 206 -15.04 21.53 -5.56
N ASP A 207 -14.20 22.30 -6.25
CA ASP A 207 -13.55 21.86 -7.48
C ASP A 207 -12.61 20.68 -7.23
N HIS A 208 -12.35 19.91 -8.28
CA HIS A 208 -11.43 18.77 -8.24
C HIS A 208 -10.11 19.17 -8.93
N PRO A 209 -9.08 19.63 -8.17
CA PRO A 209 -7.82 20.06 -8.77
C PRO A 209 -7.10 18.88 -9.42
N LYS A 210 -6.47 19.14 -10.56
CA LYS A 210 -5.62 18.16 -11.27
C LYS A 210 -4.27 18.02 -10.59
N VAL A 211 -3.91 16.80 -10.26
CA VAL A 211 -2.73 16.48 -9.45
C VAL A 211 -1.78 15.56 -10.22
N LEU A 212 -0.54 15.99 -10.39
CA LEU A 212 0.58 15.14 -10.79
C LEU A 212 1.28 14.63 -9.55
N ILE A 213 1.49 13.31 -9.45
CA ILE A 213 2.17 12.69 -8.32
C ILE A 213 3.48 12.07 -8.80
N LEU A 214 4.59 12.52 -8.21
CA LEU A 214 5.91 11.98 -8.45
C LEU A 214 6.37 11.18 -7.22
N MET A 215 6.69 9.90 -7.43
CA MET A 215 7.24 9.03 -6.39
C MET A 215 8.75 8.93 -6.57
N GLY A 216 9.50 9.51 -5.65
CA GLY A 216 10.95 9.52 -5.65
C GLY A 216 11.55 8.23 -5.12
N LEU A 217 12.60 7.80 -5.80
CA LEU A 217 13.50 6.70 -5.45
C LEU A 217 14.91 7.28 -5.37
N PRO A 218 15.85 6.66 -4.67
CA PRO A 218 17.24 7.14 -4.69
C PRO A 218 17.78 7.24 -6.12
N GLY A 219 18.08 8.47 -6.58
CA GLY A 219 18.64 8.74 -7.91
C GLY A 219 17.66 8.77 -9.08
N SER A 220 16.35 8.58 -8.85
CA SER A 220 15.32 8.63 -9.88
C SER A 220 13.93 8.91 -9.30
N TYR A 221 12.93 9.10 -10.16
CA TYR A 221 11.52 9.10 -9.76
C TYR A 221 10.62 8.49 -10.84
N ILE A 222 9.45 8.11 -10.45
CA ILE A 222 8.40 7.52 -11.28
C ILE A 222 7.10 8.29 -11.09
N ILE A 223 6.17 8.15 -12.01
CA ILE A 223 4.84 8.74 -11.91
C ILE A 223 3.94 7.78 -11.14
N ALA A 224 3.29 8.26 -10.09
CA ALA A 224 2.28 7.51 -9.37
C ALA A 224 0.89 7.79 -9.96
N THR A 225 0.21 6.75 -10.43
CA THR A 225 -1.13 6.84 -11.03
C THR A 225 -2.22 6.79 -9.96
N GLU A 226 -3.48 6.92 -10.34
CA GLU A 226 -4.63 6.73 -9.45
C GLU A 226 -4.70 5.32 -8.83
N LYS A 227 -4.02 4.32 -9.42
CA LYS A 227 -3.98 2.93 -8.93
C LYS A 227 -2.97 2.70 -7.81
N SER A 228 -2.08 3.66 -7.56
CA SER A 228 -1.15 3.63 -6.43
C SER A 228 -1.84 4.05 -5.13
N TYR A 229 -1.25 3.69 -3.99
CA TYR A 229 -1.78 4.13 -2.69
C TYR A 229 -1.85 5.67 -2.57
N VAL A 230 -0.80 6.38 -2.95
CA VAL A 230 -0.81 7.86 -2.92
C VAL A 230 -1.86 8.42 -3.87
N GLY A 231 -2.01 7.82 -5.08
CA GLY A 231 -3.06 8.20 -6.01
C GLY A 231 -4.46 7.97 -5.44
N SER A 232 -4.67 6.85 -4.73
CA SER A 232 -5.95 6.56 -4.07
C SER A 232 -6.26 7.56 -2.94
N LEU A 233 -5.24 8.03 -2.20
CA LEU A 233 -5.41 9.08 -1.18
C LEU A 233 -5.81 10.42 -1.82
N VAL A 234 -5.19 10.80 -2.94
CA VAL A 234 -5.55 12.01 -3.68
C VAL A 234 -7.00 11.93 -4.17
N ALA A 235 -7.43 10.77 -4.70
CA ALA A 235 -8.82 10.56 -5.11
C ALA A 235 -9.79 10.63 -3.93
N LEU A 236 -9.49 10.00 -2.78
CA LEU A 236 -10.27 10.12 -1.55
C LEU A 236 -10.33 11.56 -1.04
N ALA A 237 -9.26 12.31 -1.20
CA ALA A 237 -9.21 13.71 -0.83
C ALA A 237 -9.99 14.62 -1.80
N GLY A 238 -10.44 14.09 -2.95
CA GLY A 238 -11.19 14.81 -3.98
C GLY A 238 -10.35 15.48 -5.05
N GLY A 239 -9.05 15.18 -5.13
CA GLY A 239 -8.20 15.58 -6.25
C GLY A 239 -8.30 14.60 -7.42
N GLU A 240 -8.03 15.08 -8.64
CA GLU A 240 -8.00 14.28 -9.87
C GLU A 240 -6.54 13.99 -10.27
N ASN A 241 -6.14 12.73 -10.25
CA ASN A 241 -4.81 12.35 -10.75
C ASN A 241 -4.77 12.54 -12.26
N VAL A 242 -3.75 13.21 -12.80
CA VAL A 242 -3.61 13.42 -14.26
C VAL A 242 -3.30 12.14 -15.05
N TYR A 243 -3.05 11.01 -14.35
CA TYR A 243 -2.83 9.68 -14.90
C TYR A 243 -3.90 8.69 -14.41
N THR A 244 -5.09 8.74 -14.99
CA THR A 244 -6.27 7.93 -14.63
C THR A 244 -6.43 6.69 -15.51
N ASP A 245 -5.96 6.71 -16.75
CA ASP A 245 -6.22 5.66 -17.75
C ASP A 245 -5.26 4.44 -17.64
N SER A 246 -4.36 4.43 -16.65
CA SER A 246 -3.40 3.35 -16.49
C SER A 246 -3.96 2.21 -15.65
N SER A 247 -3.65 0.97 -16.03
CA SER A 247 -3.84 -0.21 -15.18
C SER A 247 -2.69 -0.44 -14.19
N GLN A 248 -1.58 0.29 -14.34
CA GLN A 248 -0.38 0.18 -13.52
C GLN A 248 -0.41 1.20 -12.39
N GLU A 249 0.16 0.85 -11.23
CA GLU A 249 0.34 1.76 -10.09
C GLU A 249 1.36 2.86 -10.38
N PHE A 250 2.39 2.52 -11.15
CA PHE A 250 3.51 3.41 -11.45
C PHE A 250 3.87 3.37 -12.92
N LEU A 251 4.25 4.53 -13.47
CA LEU A 251 4.72 4.68 -14.85
C LEU A 251 6.14 5.25 -14.87
N THR A 252 6.90 4.86 -15.89
CA THR A 252 8.18 5.50 -16.17
C THR A 252 7.96 6.95 -16.59
N VAL A 253 8.83 7.84 -16.14
CA VAL A 253 8.76 9.26 -16.50
C VAL A 253 8.92 9.45 -18.01
N ASN A 254 7.95 10.15 -18.59
CA ASN A 254 8.03 10.68 -19.94
C ASN A 254 7.76 12.19 -19.88
N THR A 255 8.82 12.97 -19.99
CA THR A 255 8.78 14.43 -19.84
C THR A 255 7.85 15.13 -20.84
N GLU A 256 7.80 14.65 -22.09
CA GLU A 256 6.93 15.23 -23.11
C GLU A 256 5.45 14.94 -22.84
N ASP A 257 5.14 13.72 -22.40
CA ASP A 257 3.78 13.36 -21.99
C ASP A 257 3.36 14.15 -20.75
N MET A 258 4.20 14.26 -19.74
CA MET A 258 3.93 15.04 -18.53
C MET A 258 3.61 16.50 -18.82
N LYS A 259 4.31 17.13 -19.77
CA LYS A 259 4.05 18.52 -20.18
C LYS A 259 2.64 18.74 -20.73
N THR A 260 2.03 17.70 -21.30
CA THR A 260 0.67 17.78 -21.87
C THR A 260 -0.44 17.69 -20.83
N LYS A 261 -0.11 17.28 -19.59
CA LYS A 261 -1.10 17.00 -18.54
C LYS A 261 -1.60 18.24 -17.80
N GLU A 262 -0.86 19.34 -17.81
CA GLU A 262 -1.21 20.63 -17.19
C GLU A 262 -1.78 20.48 -15.76
N PRO A 263 -0.99 19.95 -14.79
CA PRO A 263 -1.45 19.79 -13.41
C PRO A 263 -1.57 21.15 -12.69
N ASP A 264 -2.62 21.30 -11.89
CA ASP A 264 -2.79 22.43 -10.97
C ASP A 264 -1.81 22.34 -9.78
N ILE A 265 -1.47 21.09 -9.39
CA ILE A 265 -0.65 20.77 -8.21
C ILE A 265 0.31 19.65 -8.59
N ILE A 266 1.55 19.76 -8.09
CA ILE A 266 2.51 18.68 -8.13
C ILE A 266 2.77 18.21 -6.70
N LEU A 267 2.58 16.91 -6.43
CA LEU A 267 2.92 16.25 -5.18
C LEU A 267 4.16 15.39 -5.37
N ARG A 268 5.12 15.50 -4.45
CA ARG A 268 6.36 14.72 -4.44
C ARG A 268 6.36 13.86 -3.19
N ALA A 269 6.30 12.54 -3.37
CA ALA A 269 6.39 11.56 -2.30
C ALA A 269 7.72 10.81 -2.39
N ALA A 270 8.26 10.35 -1.26
CA ALA A 270 9.46 9.54 -1.20
C ALA A 270 9.10 8.08 -0.88
N HIS A 271 9.73 7.12 -1.60
CA HIS A 271 9.58 5.70 -1.28
C HIS A 271 10.61 5.24 -0.25
N ALA A 272 11.84 5.73 -0.34
CA ALA A 272 12.95 5.40 0.56
C ALA A 272 13.94 6.57 0.60
N LEU A 273 14.77 6.65 1.64
CA LEU A 273 15.80 7.68 1.80
C LEU A 273 15.27 9.09 1.49
N PRO A 274 14.25 9.56 2.23
CA PRO A 274 13.44 10.71 1.85
C PRO A 274 14.25 12.00 1.65
N ASP A 275 15.34 12.24 2.41
CA ASP A 275 16.21 13.41 2.22
C ASP A 275 17.00 13.38 0.90
N GLN A 276 17.54 12.22 0.49
CA GLN A 276 18.21 12.10 -0.82
C GLN A 276 17.21 12.33 -1.96
N VAL A 277 15.98 11.83 -1.78
CA VAL A 277 14.90 12.02 -2.75
C VAL A 277 14.47 13.49 -2.84
N VAL A 278 14.32 14.16 -1.70
CA VAL A 278 13.97 15.59 -1.67
C VAL A 278 15.07 16.43 -2.28
N GLU A 279 16.34 16.17 -1.97
CA GLU A 279 17.49 16.85 -2.57
C GLU A 279 17.52 16.66 -4.09
N MET A 280 17.34 15.42 -4.55
CA MET A 280 17.24 15.09 -5.98
C MET A 280 16.11 15.86 -6.67
N PHE A 281 14.90 15.89 -6.09
CA PHE A 281 13.79 16.66 -6.65
C PHE A 281 14.11 18.15 -6.71
N ASN A 282 14.72 18.70 -5.67
CA ASN A 282 15.06 20.12 -5.62
C ASN A 282 16.11 20.50 -6.68
N GLU A 283 17.07 19.61 -6.94
CA GLU A 283 18.06 19.81 -8.01
C GLU A 283 17.41 19.67 -9.38
N ASP A 284 16.61 18.62 -9.60
CA ASP A 284 15.96 18.36 -10.89
C ASP A 284 15.00 19.50 -11.27
N PHE A 285 14.18 19.97 -10.33
CA PHE A 285 13.24 21.07 -10.57
C PHE A 285 13.93 22.44 -10.78
N LYS A 286 15.18 22.61 -10.35
CA LYS A 286 15.99 23.82 -10.61
C LYS A 286 16.69 23.77 -11.97
N THR A 287 17.19 22.59 -12.34
CA THR A 287 18.10 22.42 -13.48
C THR A 287 17.38 22.01 -14.76
N ASN A 288 16.37 21.16 -14.65
CA ASN A 288 15.64 20.62 -15.80
C ASN A 288 14.49 21.50 -16.25
N ASP A 289 14.18 21.41 -17.56
CA ASP A 289 13.06 22.14 -18.19
C ASP A 289 11.70 21.75 -17.61
N ILE A 290 11.56 20.59 -16.95
CA ILE A 290 10.33 20.16 -16.28
C ILE A 290 9.88 21.22 -15.27
N GLY A 291 10.76 21.63 -14.37
CA GLY A 291 10.44 22.60 -13.33
C GLY A 291 10.05 23.98 -13.88
N LYS A 292 10.48 24.34 -15.10
CA LYS A 292 10.20 25.64 -15.73
C LYS A 292 8.91 25.65 -16.55
N HIS A 293 8.41 24.48 -16.98
CA HIS A 293 7.28 24.37 -17.91
C HIS A 293 5.92 24.42 -17.22
N PHE A 294 5.79 23.84 -16.02
CA PHE A 294 4.52 23.75 -15.34
C PHE A 294 4.10 25.06 -14.68
N ASP A 295 2.86 25.48 -14.90
CA ASP A 295 2.31 26.63 -14.20
C ASP A 295 2.17 26.38 -12.70
N SER A 296 1.93 25.14 -12.30
CA SER A 296 1.99 24.73 -10.87
C SER A 296 3.33 25.04 -10.22
N VAL A 297 4.47 24.89 -10.92
CA VAL A 297 5.79 25.29 -10.41
C VAL A 297 5.94 26.79 -10.30
N LYS A 298 5.55 27.54 -11.35
CA LYS A 298 5.60 29.01 -11.37
C LYS A 298 4.73 29.62 -10.26
N ASN A 299 3.60 28.99 -9.95
CA ASN A 299 2.65 29.40 -8.93
C ASN A 299 2.99 28.88 -7.52
N GLY A 300 4.11 28.16 -7.35
CA GLY A 300 4.53 27.60 -6.06
C GLY A 300 3.60 26.51 -5.52
N ARG A 301 2.91 25.77 -6.42
CA ARG A 301 1.99 24.68 -6.09
C ARG A 301 2.68 23.31 -6.20
N VAL A 302 3.88 23.20 -5.63
CA VAL A 302 4.66 21.97 -5.54
C VAL A 302 4.88 21.67 -4.06
N TYR A 303 4.53 20.45 -3.61
CA TYR A 303 4.57 20.08 -2.20
C TYR A 303 5.25 18.73 -2.02
N ASP A 304 6.17 18.64 -1.05
CA ASP A 304 6.71 17.38 -0.56
C ASP A 304 5.77 16.80 0.50
N LEU A 305 5.41 15.56 0.33
CA LEU A 305 4.50 14.84 1.24
C LEU A 305 5.27 14.15 2.35
N THR A 306 4.67 14.10 3.54
CA THR A 306 5.26 13.42 4.70
C THR A 306 5.43 11.93 4.43
N TYR A 307 6.67 11.44 4.54
CA TYR A 307 7.02 10.05 4.23
C TYR A 307 6.14 9.02 4.97
N GLU A 308 5.89 9.24 6.25
CA GLU A 308 5.12 8.32 7.11
C GLU A 308 3.65 8.20 6.71
N ASN A 309 3.08 9.20 6.04
CA ASN A 309 1.68 9.23 5.63
C ASN A 309 1.47 8.74 4.19
N PHE A 310 2.51 8.87 3.33
CA PHE A 310 2.43 8.65 1.88
C PHE A 310 3.43 7.62 1.38
N GLY A 311 3.51 6.47 2.06
CA GLY A 311 4.33 5.34 1.64
C GLY A 311 3.73 4.56 0.47
N MET A 312 4.19 3.31 0.30
CA MET A 312 3.77 2.44 -0.82
C MET A 312 2.53 1.61 -0.51
N SER A 313 2.10 1.55 0.75
CA SER A 313 0.98 0.71 1.21
C SER A 313 0.02 1.49 2.08
N ALA A 314 -1.26 1.19 1.97
CA ALA A 314 -2.29 1.70 2.84
C ALA A 314 -2.02 1.32 4.30
N THR A 315 -2.21 2.28 5.19
CA THR A 315 -2.07 2.14 6.64
C THR A 315 -3.17 2.91 7.35
N PHE A 316 -3.34 2.68 8.64
CA PHE A 316 -4.27 3.45 9.49
C PHE A 316 -3.87 4.93 9.69
N ARG A 317 -2.83 5.40 8.99
CA ARG A 317 -2.44 6.81 8.97
C ARG A 317 -3.16 7.64 7.89
N TYR A 318 -4.02 7.03 7.07
CA TYR A 318 -4.78 7.73 6.01
C TYR A 318 -5.55 8.98 6.51
N PRO A 319 -6.08 9.06 7.75
CA PRO A 319 -6.72 10.27 8.22
C PRO A 319 -5.74 11.46 8.26
N LYS A 320 -4.51 11.23 8.74
CA LYS A 320 -3.44 12.25 8.75
C LYS A 320 -3.01 12.63 7.34
N ALA A 321 -2.97 11.66 6.42
CA ALA A 321 -2.69 11.94 5.01
C ALA A 321 -3.77 12.85 4.38
N LEU A 322 -5.05 12.57 4.63
CA LEU A 322 -6.16 13.42 4.15
C LEU A 322 -6.16 14.81 4.81
N GLU A 323 -5.81 14.91 6.11
CA GLU A 323 -5.62 16.18 6.80
C GLU A 323 -4.47 17.00 6.22
N GLU A 324 -3.38 16.36 5.78
CA GLU A 324 -2.24 16.99 5.12
C GLU A 324 -2.59 17.47 3.71
N LEU A 325 -3.35 16.68 2.95
CA LEU A 325 -3.83 17.05 1.61
C LEU A 325 -4.87 18.17 1.62
N GLN A 326 -5.65 18.32 2.70
CA GLN A 326 -6.74 19.28 2.78
C GLN A 326 -6.34 20.73 2.43
N PRO A 327 -5.32 21.36 3.03
CA PRO A 327 -4.90 22.72 2.70
C PRO A 327 -4.16 22.81 1.37
N ILE A 328 -3.67 21.70 0.83
CA ILE A 328 -3.03 21.63 -0.48
C ILE A 328 -4.08 21.69 -1.60
N LEU A 329 -5.13 20.85 -1.48
CA LEU A 329 -6.16 20.75 -2.50
C LEU A 329 -7.18 21.90 -2.40
N TYR A 330 -7.55 22.28 -1.18
CA TYR A 330 -8.63 23.22 -0.89
C TYR A 330 -8.21 24.32 0.07
N PRO A 331 -7.26 25.18 -0.30
CA PRO A 331 -6.90 26.32 0.56
C PRO A 331 -8.07 27.32 0.60
N GLU A 332 -8.56 27.63 1.80
CA GLU A 332 -9.64 28.58 2.04
C GLU A 332 -9.09 29.98 2.41
N SER A 333 -7.79 30.06 2.69
CA SER A 333 -7.09 31.29 3.10
C SER A 333 -5.59 31.22 2.80
N ASP A 334 -4.92 32.36 2.84
CA ASP A 334 -3.44 32.42 2.77
C ASP A 334 -2.79 31.63 3.91
N ALA A 335 -3.47 31.54 5.07
CA ALA A 335 -2.99 30.73 6.19
C ALA A 335 -2.96 29.23 5.89
N ASP A 336 -3.89 28.72 5.07
CA ASP A 336 -3.89 27.33 4.62
C ASP A 336 -2.74 27.07 3.65
N LEU A 337 -2.47 27.98 2.73
CA LEU A 337 -1.30 27.90 1.84
C LEU A 337 0.01 27.90 2.62
N GLU A 338 0.11 28.78 3.62
CA GLU A 338 1.28 28.79 4.52
C GLU A 338 1.41 27.50 5.34
N LYS A 339 0.28 26.95 5.81
CA LYS A 339 0.27 25.65 6.48
C LYS A 339 0.75 24.53 5.56
N ALA A 340 0.26 24.47 4.32
CA ALA A 340 0.68 23.48 3.32
C ALA A 340 2.19 23.58 3.05
N LYS A 341 2.73 24.79 2.89
CA LYS A 341 4.17 25.02 2.70
C LYS A 341 4.98 24.59 3.91
N LYS A 342 4.55 24.94 5.13
CA LYS A 342 5.22 24.52 6.37
C LYS A 342 5.22 22.99 6.54
N ASN A 343 4.14 22.32 6.18
CA ASN A 343 4.08 20.86 6.20
C ASN A 343 5.10 20.27 5.22
N SER A 344 5.17 20.80 4.00
CA SER A 344 6.16 20.40 2.98
C SER A 344 7.59 20.62 3.46
N GLU A 345 7.92 21.80 4.03
CA GLU A 345 9.24 22.06 4.61
C GLU A 345 9.56 21.14 5.81
N SER A 346 8.54 20.78 6.58
CA SER A 346 8.70 19.86 7.71
C SER A 346 8.94 18.43 7.22
N ALA A 347 8.29 18.02 6.15
CA ALA A 347 8.55 16.74 5.48
C ALA A 347 10.01 16.65 5.01
N GLN A 348 10.55 17.73 4.43
CA GLN A 348 11.97 17.84 4.05
C GLN A 348 12.90 17.69 5.26
N LYS A 349 12.65 18.42 6.36
CA LYS A 349 13.50 18.40 7.57
C LYS A 349 13.43 17.06 8.33
N ASN A 350 12.28 16.40 8.34
CA ASN A 350 12.15 15.08 8.97
C ASN A 350 12.88 14.03 8.15
N ALA A 351 12.87 14.17 6.84
CA ALA A 351 13.69 13.39 5.93
C ALA A 351 15.18 13.46 6.31
N GLU A 352 15.74 14.66 6.49
CA GLU A 352 17.15 14.87 6.88
C GLU A 352 17.53 14.18 8.21
N LYS A 353 16.63 14.16 9.21
CA LYS A 353 16.87 13.51 10.51
C LYS A 353 16.88 11.98 10.41
N SER A 354 16.00 11.40 9.62
CA SER A 354 15.90 9.95 9.43
C SER A 354 17.20 9.35 8.88
N ASN A 355 17.85 10.03 7.93
CA ASN A 355 19.13 9.59 7.35
C ASN A 355 20.32 9.73 8.28
N ALA A 356 20.32 10.76 9.14
CA ALA A 356 21.39 10.92 10.11
C ALA A 356 21.43 9.71 11.07
N THR A 357 20.25 9.21 11.47
CA THR A 357 20.11 8.02 12.33
C THR A 357 20.53 6.76 11.58
N GLN A 358 20.11 6.58 10.33
CA GLN A 358 20.44 5.41 9.51
C GLN A 358 21.94 5.33 9.20
N LYS A 359 22.57 6.45 8.83
CA LYS A 359 24.04 6.51 8.64
C LYS A 359 24.82 6.19 9.91
N TYR A 360 24.28 6.56 11.07
CA TYR A 360 24.91 6.27 12.36
C TYR A 360 24.82 4.78 12.71
N GLU A 361 23.69 4.15 12.45
CA GLU A 361 23.48 2.71 12.65
C GLU A 361 24.30 1.85 11.67
N ASP A 362 24.39 2.24 10.41
CA ASP A 362 25.18 1.55 9.40
C ASP A 362 26.70 1.70 9.68
N ALA A 363 27.15 2.84 10.19
CA ALA A 363 28.52 3.04 10.62
C ALA A 363 28.88 2.19 11.86
N GLN A 364 27.94 2.01 12.80
CA GLN A 364 28.16 1.12 13.93
C GLN A 364 28.19 -0.37 13.54
N LYS A 365 27.35 -0.79 12.60
CA LYS A 365 27.37 -2.18 12.07
C LYS A 365 28.64 -2.48 11.29
N SER A 366 29.18 -1.52 10.54
CA SER A 366 30.45 -1.68 9.82
C SER A 366 31.68 -1.62 10.73
N GLY A 367 31.61 -0.90 11.85
CA GLY A 367 32.67 -0.81 12.85
C GLY A 367 32.86 -2.06 13.71
N THR A 368 31.82 -2.87 13.90
CA THR A 368 31.86 -4.12 14.69
C THR A 368 32.36 -5.33 13.90
N SER A 369 32.36 -5.28 12.57
CA SER A 369 32.92 -6.37 11.74
C SER A 369 34.44 -6.32 11.56
N GLY A 370 35.09 -5.21 11.97
CA GLY A 370 36.54 -4.99 11.82
C GLY A 370 37.41 -5.46 13.01
N THR A 371 36.81 -5.78 14.17
CA THR A 371 37.60 -6.03 15.40
C THR A 371 37.79 -7.52 15.75
N THR A 372 37.14 -8.44 15.04
CA THR A 372 37.30 -9.90 15.27
C THR A 372 38.29 -10.61 14.36
N ALA A 373 38.84 -9.91 13.34
CA ALA A 373 39.82 -10.49 12.41
C ALA A 373 41.29 -10.20 12.75
N ALA A 374 41.57 -9.44 13.81
CA ALA A 374 42.95 -9.00 14.17
C ALA A 374 43.58 -9.75 15.34
N GLU A 375 42.87 -10.65 16.02
CA GLU A 375 43.41 -11.39 17.16
C GLU A 375 43.91 -12.83 16.88
N ASP A 376 43.60 -13.38 15.68
CA ASP A 376 44.00 -14.75 15.33
C ASP A 376 45.33 -14.90 14.55
N SER A 377 46.02 -13.78 14.24
CA SER A 377 47.29 -13.81 13.48
C SER A 377 48.56 -13.64 14.34
N LYS A 378 48.46 -13.63 15.66
CA LYS A 378 49.61 -13.49 16.58
C LYS A 378 50.02 -14.72 17.37
N LYS A 379 49.50 -15.93 17.09
CA LYS A 379 49.80 -17.16 17.83
C LYS A 379 50.52 -18.27 17.06
N THR A 380 51.09 -17.99 15.87
CA THR A 380 51.77 -19.03 15.08
C THR A 380 53.23 -18.71 14.70
N THR A 381 53.96 -17.94 15.48
CA THR A 381 55.38 -17.68 15.20
C THR A 381 56.28 -17.78 16.45
N GLU A 382 56.00 -18.71 17.35
CA GLU A 382 56.98 -19.06 18.43
C GLU A 382 56.96 -20.54 18.74
N LYS A 383 57.41 -21.36 17.77
CA LYS A 383 57.91 -22.74 18.04
C LYS A 383 58.70 -23.21 16.82
N GLU A 384 59.90 -22.70 16.65
CA GLU A 384 61.02 -23.35 15.97
C GLU A 384 62.27 -22.48 16.22
N LYS A 385 62.92 -22.76 17.33
CA LYS A 385 64.37 -22.76 17.50
C LYS A 385 64.74 -23.50 18.80
#